data_2deb2803cdb2df204474fb63eab121fa
#
_entry.id   2deb2803cdb2df204474fb63eab121fa
#
_cell.length_a   1.000
_cell.length_b   1.000
_cell.length_c   1.000
_cell.angle_alpha   90.00
_cell.angle_beta   90.00
_cell.angle_gamma   90.00
#
_symmetry.space_group_name_H-M   'P 1'
#
loop_
_entity.id
_entity.type
_entity.pdbx_description
1 polymer ?
#
loop_
_entity_poly.entity_id
_entity_poly.type
_entity_poly.pdbx_seq_one_letter_code
_entity_poly.pdbx_strand_id
1 'polypeptide(L)'
;MTAYAAGCGGASWYALGSKTASGERMNPRLMTAAHRSLRFGTKVKVTNRNNGRSVIVRINDRGPFIRGRVLDLSKAAAQNIGMVKSGHAKVCYEIIR
;
A
#
# COMPACT_ATOMS: atom_id res chain seq x y z
N MET A 1 7.71 7.21 24.61
CA MET A 1 6.96 6.46 23.61
C MET A 1 7.21 7.04 22.23
N THR A 2 7.57 6.21 21.29
CA THR A 2 7.85 6.67 19.93
C THR A 2 6.57 6.71 19.12
N ALA A 3 6.29 7.85 18.51
CA ALA A 3 5.17 7.95 17.59
C ALA A 3 5.62 7.42 16.23
N TYR A 4 4.88 6.50 15.66
CA TYR A 4 5.13 5.98 14.32
C TYR A 4 4.22 6.70 13.33
N ALA A 5 4.72 6.94 12.12
CA ALA A 5 3.87 7.48 11.08
C ALA A 5 2.77 6.46 10.79
N ALA A 6 1.55 6.95 10.78
CA ALA A 6 0.38 6.14 10.55
C ALA A 6 -0.67 7.01 9.83
N GLY A 7 -1.61 6.37 9.18
CA GLY A 7 -2.68 7.09 8.51
C GLY A 7 -3.79 6.15 8.11
N CYS A 8 -4.92 6.75 7.78
CA CYS A 8 -6.07 6.02 7.26
C CYS A 8 -6.60 6.73 6.03
N GLY A 9 -7.24 6.00 5.15
CA GLY A 9 -7.84 6.55 3.96
C GLY A 9 -8.16 5.46 2.96
N GLY A 10 -8.42 5.85 1.71
CA GLY A 10 -8.69 4.90 0.65
C GLY A 10 -7.42 4.27 0.11
N ALA A 11 -7.52 3.01 -0.27
CA ALA A 11 -6.49 2.30 -1.01
C ALA A 11 -7.09 1.70 -2.27
N SER A 12 -6.27 1.61 -3.32
CA SER A 12 -6.58 0.84 -4.51
C SER A 12 -5.39 -0.05 -4.82
N TRP A 13 -5.44 -0.78 -5.93
CA TRP A 13 -4.31 -1.63 -6.32
C TRP A 13 -4.02 -1.49 -7.81
N TYR A 14 -2.82 -1.87 -8.19
CA TYR A 14 -2.39 -1.84 -9.57
C TYR A 14 -1.48 -3.04 -9.87
N ALA A 15 -1.39 -3.40 -11.15
CA ALA A 15 -0.64 -4.58 -11.58
C ALA A 15 0.15 -4.33 -12.87
N LEU A 16 0.37 -3.06 -13.22
CA LEU A 16 1.12 -2.72 -14.43
C LEU A 16 2.61 -3.00 -14.22
N GLY A 17 3.26 -3.61 -15.21
CA GLY A 17 4.67 -3.97 -15.15
C GLY A 17 5.62 -2.83 -15.46
N SER A 18 5.26 -1.59 -15.13
CA SER A 18 6.10 -0.42 -15.40
C SER A 18 7.14 -0.22 -14.30
N LYS A 19 8.11 0.64 -14.58
CA LYS A 19 9.11 1.00 -13.60
C LYS A 19 8.49 1.91 -12.54
N THR A 20 8.76 1.62 -11.27
CA THR A 20 8.28 2.44 -10.16
C THR A 20 9.20 3.62 -9.93
N ALA A 21 8.77 4.56 -9.06
CA ALA A 21 9.56 5.75 -8.74
C ALA A 21 10.91 5.41 -8.10
N SER A 22 11.01 4.27 -7.42
CA SER A 22 12.28 3.81 -6.84
C SER A 22 13.27 3.29 -7.88
N GLY A 23 12.83 3.11 -9.13
CA GLY A 23 13.62 2.48 -10.18
C GLY A 23 13.39 0.98 -10.30
N GLU A 24 12.73 0.40 -9.35
CA GLU A 24 12.36 -1.02 -9.36
C GLU A 24 11.19 -1.25 -10.32
N ARG A 25 11.24 -2.34 -11.08
CA ARG A 25 10.09 -2.70 -11.94
C ARG A 25 8.94 -3.16 -11.06
N MET A 26 7.75 -2.67 -11.35
CA MET A 26 6.55 -3.11 -10.64
C MET A 26 6.33 -4.61 -10.88
N ASN A 27 6.21 -5.37 -9.80
CA ASN A 27 5.90 -6.80 -9.85
C ASN A 27 4.64 -7.05 -9.03
N PRO A 28 3.51 -7.40 -9.67
CA PRO A 28 2.24 -7.56 -8.95
C PRO A 28 2.22 -8.73 -7.97
N ARG A 29 3.23 -9.60 -8.01
CA ARG A 29 3.35 -10.73 -7.08
C ARG A 29 4.06 -10.39 -5.79
N LEU A 30 4.74 -9.25 -5.72
CA LEU A 30 5.45 -8.83 -4.51
C LEU A 30 4.53 -8.01 -3.62
N MET A 31 4.82 -8.03 -2.32
CA MET A 31 4.07 -7.24 -1.33
C MET A 31 4.64 -5.83 -1.28
N THR A 32 4.20 -4.97 -2.20
CA THR A 32 4.69 -3.60 -2.32
C THR A 32 3.52 -2.62 -2.45
N ALA A 33 3.83 -1.34 -2.27
CA ALA A 33 2.84 -0.29 -2.38
C ALA A 33 3.47 1.04 -2.74
N ALA A 34 2.64 1.95 -3.23
CA ALA A 34 2.99 3.35 -3.45
C ALA A 34 2.46 4.19 -2.30
N HIS A 35 3.27 5.15 -1.85
CA HIS A 35 2.90 6.15 -0.86
C HIS A 35 3.52 7.48 -1.29
N ARG A 36 2.84 8.59 -0.95
CA ARG A 36 3.26 9.91 -1.42
C ARG A 36 4.61 10.36 -0.88
N SER A 37 4.96 9.98 0.35
CA SER A 37 6.12 10.56 1.02
C SER A 37 6.97 9.59 1.84
N LEU A 38 6.48 8.42 2.19
CA LEU A 38 7.28 7.47 2.96
C LEU A 38 8.50 7.02 2.16
N ARG A 39 9.64 6.90 2.82
CA ARG A 39 10.89 6.51 2.17
C ARG A 39 10.75 5.15 1.51
N PHE A 40 11.39 5.00 0.35
CA PHE A 40 11.47 3.68 -0.31
C PHE A 40 12.14 2.69 0.62
N GLY A 41 11.59 1.47 0.67
CA GLY A 41 12.05 0.44 1.58
C GLY A 41 11.32 0.41 2.91
N THR A 42 10.54 1.45 3.23
CA THR A 42 9.75 1.47 4.45
C THR A 42 8.74 0.34 4.44
N LYS A 43 8.66 -0.41 5.53
CA LYS A 43 7.64 -1.45 5.68
C LYS A 43 6.49 -0.91 6.48
N VAL A 44 5.29 -1.15 5.98
CA VAL A 44 4.06 -0.72 6.64
C VAL A 44 3.09 -1.88 6.74
N LYS A 45 2.38 -1.94 7.86
CA LYS A 45 1.27 -2.88 8.03
C LYS A 45 0.00 -2.17 7.59
N VAL A 46 -0.68 -2.75 6.61
CA VAL A 46 -1.91 -2.21 6.05
C VAL A 46 -3.07 -3.09 6.50
N THR A 47 -4.07 -2.49 7.10
CA THR A 47 -5.26 -3.21 7.59
C THR A 47 -6.48 -2.74 6.81
N ASN A 48 -7.20 -3.69 6.21
CA ASN A 48 -8.47 -3.43 5.55
C ASN A 48 -9.55 -3.27 6.62
N ARG A 49 -10.13 -2.08 6.73
CA ARG A 49 -11.11 -1.78 7.76
C ARG A 49 -12.42 -2.52 7.59
N ASN A 50 -12.70 -3.01 6.37
CA ASN A 50 -13.95 -3.71 6.10
C ASN A 50 -13.96 -5.13 6.63
N ASN A 51 -12.79 -5.79 6.73
CA ASN A 51 -12.73 -7.20 7.14
C ASN A 51 -11.66 -7.49 8.19
N GLY A 52 -10.88 -6.49 8.59
CA GLY A 52 -9.84 -6.65 9.61
C GLY A 52 -8.58 -7.36 9.15
N ARG A 53 -8.49 -7.77 7.88
CA ARG A 53 -7.30 -8.45 7.36
C ARG A 53 -6.17 -7.46 7.15
N SER A 54 -4.94 -7.91 7.38
CA SER A 54 -3.77 -7.05 7.23
C SER A 54 -2.66 -7.73 6.45
N VAL A 55 -1.76 -6.90 5.92
CA VAL A 55 -0.60 -7.36 5.17
C VAL A 55 0.54 -6.37 5.40
N ILE A 56 1.77 -6.86 5.38
CA ILE A 56 2.95 -6.00 5.44
C ILE A 56 3.46 -5.78 4.02
N VAL A 57 3.65 -4.51 3.65
CA VAL A 57 4.13 -4.13 2.32
C VAL A 57 5.37 -3.26 2.45
N ARG A 58 6.15 -3.22 1.38
CA ARG A 58 7.34 -2.37 1.26
C ARG A 58 7.01 -1.23 0.29
N ILE A 59 7.30 -0.01 0.69
CA ILE A 59 7.06 1.16 -0.17
C ILE A 59 8.15 1.21 -1.24
N ASN A 60 7.75 1.24 -2.52
CA ASN A 60 8.70 1.30 -3.64
C ASN A 60 8.24 2.25 -4.75
N ASP A 61 7.15 3.00 -4.54
CA ASP A 61 6.64 3.89 -5.57
C ASP A 61 6.01 5.12 -4.93
N ARG A 62 5.70 6.12 -5.75
CA ARG A 62 5.07 7.37 -5.33
C ARG A 62 3.63 7.44 -5.85
N GLY A 63 2.79 8.02 -5.04
CA GLY A 63 1.35 8.13 -5.24
C GLY A 63 0.62 7.45 -4.11
N PRO A 64 -0.68 7.38 -4.17
CA PRO A 64 -1.57 7.99 -5.15
C PRO A 64 -1.69 9.51 -4.96
N PHE A 65 -2.00 10.22 -6.04
CA PHE A 65 -2.17 11.67 -5.98
C PHE A 65 -3.64 12.06 -6.14
N ILE A 66 -4.51 11.17 -5.69
CA ILE A 66 -5.96 11.35 -5.71
C ILE A 66 -6.41 11.63 -4.28
N ARG A 67 -7.23 12.68 -4.12
CA ARG A 67 -7.73 13.07 -2.81
C ARG A 67 -8.43 11.89 -2.12
N GLY A 68 -8.12 11.72 -0.84
CA GLY A 68 -8.71 10.65 -0.03
C GLY A 68 -8.05 9.29 -0.16
N ARG A 69 -7.13 9.13 -1.12
CA ARG A 69 -6.39 7.88 -1.28
C ARG A 69 -4.99 8.03 -0.69
N VAL A 70 -4.58 7.03 0.09
CA VAL A 70 -3.30 7.06 0.81
C VAL A 70 -2.31 6.02 0.31
N LEU A 71 -2.79 4.92 -0.28
CA LEU A 71 -1.94 3.82 -0.74
C LEU A 71 -2.46 3.25 -2.05
N ASP A 72 -1.54 2.86 -2.93
CA ASP A 72 -1.83 1.98 -4.05
C ASP A 72 -1.04 0.69 -3.82
N LEU A 73 -1.75 -0.42 -3.66
CA LEU A 73 -1.16 -1.70 -3.32
C LEU A 73 -0.84 -2.50 -4.58
N SER A 74 0.16 -3.38 -4.49
CA SER A 74 0.33 -4.41 -5.50
C SER A 74 -0.87 -5.35 -5.48
N LYS A 75 -1.09 -6.08 -6.57
CA LYS A 75 -2.20 -7.03 -6.63
C LYS A 75 -2.08 -8.09 -5.54
N ALA A 76 -0.87 -8.61 -5.30
CA ALA A 76 -0.66 -9.62 -4.25
C ALA A 76 -1.04 -9.10 -2.87
N ALA A 77 -0.67 -7.86 -2.55
CA ALA A 77 -1.04 -7.24 -1.27
C ALA A 77 -2.56 -7.09 -1.18
N ALA A 78 -3.19 -6.62 -2.26
CA ALA A 78 -4.64 -6.47 -2.31
C ALA A 78 -5.36 -7.81 -2.12
N GLN A 79 -4.83 -8.88 -2.72
CA GLN A 79 -5.38 -10.23 -2.53
C GLN A 79 -5.33 -10.66 -1.07
N ASN A 80 -4.22 -10.37 -0.40
CA ASN A 80 -4.03 -10.75 1.00
C ASN A 80 -5.04 -10.09 1.93
N ILE A 81 -5.51 -8.90 1.60
CA ILE A 81 -6.49 -8.20 2.44
C ILE A 81 -7.89 -8.18 1.82
N GLY A 82 -8.11 -8.99 0.78
CA GLY A 82 -9.44 -9.24 0.25
C GLY A 82 -10.08 -8.07 -0.47
N MET A 83 -9.30 -7.24 -1.18
CA MET A 83 -9.86 -6.07 -1.87
C MET A 83 -9.68 -6.06 -3.40
N VAL A 84 -9.24 -7.18 -3.99
CA VAL A 84 -9.04 -7.21 -5.45
C VAL A 84 -10.35 -7.02 -6.19
N LYS A 85 -11.39 -7.72 -5.76
CA LYS A 85 -12.69 -7.69 -6.45
C LYS A 85 -13.35 -6.33 -6.36
N SER A 86 -13.28 -5.68 -5.21
CA SER A 86 -13.86 -4.34 -5.03
C SER A 86 -13.02 -3.26 -5.70
N GLY A 87 -11.73 -3.50 -5.91
CA GLY A 87 -10.81 -2.54 -6.51
C GLY A 87 -10.29 -1.49 -5.55
N HIS A 88 -10.96 -1.26 -4.45
CA HIS A 88 -10.58 -0.28 -3.43
C HIS A 88 -11.15 -0.68 -2.07
N ALA A 89 -10.58 -0.11 -1.02
CA ALA A 89 -11.05 -0.33 0.34
C ALA A 89 -10.61 0.83 1.22
N LYS A 90 -11.28 0.98 2.37
CA LYS A 90 -10.79 1.86 3.43
C LYS A 90 -9.77 1.09 4.25
N VAL A 91 -8.59 1.67 4.41
CA VAL A 91 -7.48 1.04 5.13
C VAL A 91 -6.90 1.99 6.15
N CYS A 92 -6.22 1.41 7.14
CA CYS A 92 -5.30 2.14 7.99
C CYS A 92 -3.93 1.50 7.84
N TYR A 93 -2.88 2.29 7.97
CA TYR A 93 -1.53 1.76 7.90
C TYR A 93 -0.67 2.33 9.02
N GLU A 94 0.38 1.58 9.38
CA GLU A 94 1.38 2.03 10.34
C GLU A 94 2.75 1.53 9.92
N ILE A 95 3.78 2.33 10.20
CA ILE A 95 5.16 1.93 9.92
C ILE A 95 5.55 0.84 10.92
N ILE A 96 6.18 -0.21 10.38
CA ILE A 96 6.71 -1.31 11.19
C ILE A 96 8.22 -1.11 11.33
N ARG A 97 8.68 -1.28 12.53
CA ARG A 97 10.12 -1.21 12.86
C ARG A 97 10.67 -2.56 13.22
#